data_fa626e2940a6c07c413f5ac7ac926dca
#
_entry.id   fa626e2940a6c07c413f5ac7ac926dca
#
_cell.length_a   1.000
_cell.length_b   1.000
_cell.length_c   1.000
_cell.angle_alpha   90.00
_cell.angle_beta   90.00
_cell.angle_gamma   90.00
#
_symmetry.space_group_name_H-M   'P 1'
#
loop_
_entity.id
_entity.type
_entity.pdbx_description
1 polymer ?
#
loop_
_entity_poly.entity_id
_entity_poly.type
_entity_poly.pdbx_seq_one_letter_code
_entity_poly.pdbx_strand_id
1 'polypeptide(L)'
;QRQMCIRDRCGGVRELREAIASHLSSFRGMNVDPDQIIVGAGTEYLYGLLVKLLGTDKVYCVEDPGYKKISQIYECNNAKCLPVQMDEQGISVELIKKANAQIAHISPTHHFPTGITMPVNRRYELLAWANESSDRYIIEDDYDSEFRMNGHPIPPILSIDACEKVIYINTFSKSLTSTIRISYMVLPEHLANEFYRRLSFYSCTVSTFEQYTLARFISEGYFEKHINRMRLHYGRKRQSVLSSIKGCFTEKECRVIENDSGLHFIIQFDTNLPDKTVEERLLKKGIKLQAITHFNLIKPKEDRHQFIINY
;
A
#
# COMPACT_ATOMS: atom_id res chain seq x y z
N GLN A 1 4.92 34.23 6.49
CA GLN A 1 6.27 33.64 6.66
C GLN A 1 6.36 32.69 7.87
N ARG A 2 5.84 33.04 9.06
CA ARG A 2 5.92 32.17 10.25
C ARG A 2 5.08 30.89 10.14
N GLN A 3 3.92 30.93 9.52
CA GLN A 3 3.08 29.74 9.29
C GLN A 3 3.73 28.78 8.27
N MET A 4 4.36 29.28 7.22
CA MET A 4 5.08 28.51 6.23
C MET A 4 6.22 27.68 6.85
N CYS A 5 7.02 28.30 7.76
CA CYS A 5 8.08 27.58 8.49
C CYS A 5 7.58 26.46 9.42
N ILE A 6 6.35 26.53 9.95
CA ILE A 6 5.80 25.49 10.84
C ILE A 6 5.36 24.28 10.00
N ARG A 7 4.65 24.48 8.90
CA ARG A 7 4.21 23.40 8.00
C ARG A 7 5.39 22.67 7.37
N ASP A 8 6.43 23.39 6.95
CA ASP A 8 7.65 22.80 6.41
C ASP A 8 8.44 22.00 7.44
N ARG A 9 8.34 22.34 8.73
CA ARG A 9 9.01 21.58 9.79
C ARG A 9 8.36 20.23 10.07
N CYS A 10 7.03 20.14 10.05
CA CYS A 10 6.33 18.89 10.39
C CYS A 10 5.83 18.11 9.17
N GLY A 11 5.37 18.79 8.13
CA GLY A 11 4.84 18.15 6.91
C GLY A 11 5.88 17.81 5.84
N GLY A 12 7.13 18.30 6.01
CA GLY A 12 8.19 18.23 4.99
C GLY A 12 8.29 19.50 4.15
N VAL A 13 9.41 19.68 3.46
CA VAL A 13 9.70 20.91 2.70
C VAL A 13 8.65 21.10 1.59
N ARG A 14 8.30 22.36 1.36
CA ARG A 14 7.24 22.73 0.43
C ARG A 14 7.53 22.27 -1.00
N GLU A 15 8.75 22.38 -1.44
CA GLU A 15 9.20 21.98 -2.77
C GLU A 15 8.96 20.48 -3.03
N LEU A 16 9.17 19.62 -2.03
CA LEU A 16 8.88 18.20 -2.17
C LEU A 16 7.38 17.94 -2.21
N ARG A 17 6.61 18.61 -1.37
CA ARG A 17 5.14 18.46 -1.34
C ARG A 17 4.51 18.93 -2.66
N GLU A 18 4.98 20.05 -3.24
CA GLU A 18 4.57 20.54 -4.55
C GLU A 18 4.96 19.56 -5.69
N ALA A 19 6.17 19.00 -5.64
CA ALA A 19 6.61 18.00 -6.61
C ALA A 19 5.78 16.72 -6.54
N ILE A 20 5.44 16.25 -5.32
CA ILE A 20 4.55 15.10 -5.12
C ILE A 20 3.14 15.40 -5.64
N ALA A 21 2.56 16.56 -5.32
CA ALA A 21 1.23 16.96 -5.81
C ALA A 21 1.17 16.99 -7.34
N SER A 22 2.18 17.56 -7.98
CA SER A 22 2.31 17.57 -9.46
C SER A 22 2.41 16.16 -10.04
N HIS A 23 3.22 15.29 -9.42
CA HIS A 23 3.33 13.89 -9.83
C HIS A 23 2.01 13.13 -9.69
N LEU A 24 1.30 13.30 -8.57
CA LEU A 24 -0.01 12.68 -8.35
C LEU A 24 -1.06 13.16 -9.36
N SER A 25 -1.06 14.44 -9.70
CA SER A 25 -1.95 15.00 -10.72
C SER A 25 -1.67 14.37 -12.09
N SER A 26 -0.41 14.35 -12.53
CA SER A 26 -0.04 13.86 -13.87
C SER A 26 -0.11 12.33 -13.99
N PHE A 27 0.26 11.59 -12.94
CA PHE A 27 0.38 10.14 -13.00
C PHE A 27 -0.87 9.40 -12.50
N ARG A 28 -1.57 9.95 -11.49
CA ARG A 28 -2.74 9.31 -10.84
C ARG A 28 -4.05 10.04 -11.07
N GLY A 29 -4.02 11.24 -11.69
CA GLY A 29 -5.20 12.08 -11.87
C GLY A 29 -5.78 12.64 -10.56
N MET A 30 -4.95 12.72 -9.51
CA MET A 30 -5.35 13.25 -8.20
C MET A 30 -4.94 14.70 -8.07
N ASN A 31 -5.91 15.60 -7.91
CA ASN A 31 -5.65 17.00 -7.60
C ASN A 31 -5.65 17.18 -6.08
N VAL A 32 -4.47 17.31 -5.49
CA VAL A 32 -4.28 17.49 -4.04
C VAL A 32 -3.52 18.78 -3.77
N ASP A 33 -3.91 19.47 -2.70
CA ASP A 33 -3.15 20.62 -2.22
C ASP A 33 -1.83 20.15 -1.56
N PRO A 34 -0.67 20.77 -1.84
CA PRO A 34 0.56 20.45 -1.14
C PRO A 34 0.46 20.49 0.39
N ASP A 35 -0.45 21.26 0.94
CA ASP A 35 -0.68 21.34 2.39
C ASP A 35 -1.44 20.11 2.96
N GLN A 36 -2.04 19.28 2.11
CA GLN A 36 -2.60 17.98 2.48
C GLN A 36 -1.54 16.88 2.57
N ILE A 37 -0.33 17.13 2.04
CA ILE A 37 0.74 16.13 1.95
C ILE A 37 1.64 16.19 3.18
N ILE A 38 1.82 15.05 3.84
CA ILE A 38 2.71 14.89 4.98
C ILE A 38 3.79 13.86 4.61
N VAL A 39 5.04 14.26 4.67
CA VAL A 39 6.22 13.44 4.37
C VAL A 39 6.76 12.80 5.65
N GLY A 40 7.17 11.53 5.56
CA GLY A 40 7.73 10.80 6.70
C GLY A 40 8.77 9.74 6.31
N ALA A 41 9.58 9.32 7.27
CA ALA A 41 10.65 8.34 7.09
C ALA A 41 10.10 6.89 7.02
N GLY A 42 9.35 6.60 5.97
CA GLY A 42 8.70 5.32 5.72
C GLY A 42 7.27 5.27 6.24
N THR A 43 6.50 4.31 5.68
CA THR A 43 5.07 4.16 6.00
C THR A 43 4.82 3.80 7.47
N GLU A 44 5.74 3.11 8.10
CA GLU A 44 5.67 2.74 9.52
C GLU A 44 5.52 3.96 10.44
N TYR A 45 6.30 5.01 10.17
CA TYR A 45 6.20 6.28 10.88
C TYR A 45 4.84 6.96 10.63
N LEU A 46 4.38 6.94 9.38
CA LEU A 46 3.09 7.54 9.00
C LEU A 46 1.91 6.82 9.66
N TYR A 47 1.93 5.49 9.76
CA TYR A 47 0.89 4.73 10.48
C TYR A 47 0.83 5.13 11.96
N GLY A 48 1.99 5.29 12.62
CA GLY A 48 2.04 5.79 14.00
C GLY A 48 1.50 7.21 14.14
N LEU A 49 1.76 8.10 13.17
CA LEU A 49 1.17 9.45 13.14
C LEU A 49 -0.34 9.41 12.96
N LEU A 50 -0.85 8.50 12.09
CA LEU A 50 -2.30 8.35 11.89
C LEU A 50 -3.02 7.90 13.15
N VAL A 51 -2.44 7.00 13.94
CA VAL A 51 -3.03 6.62 15.24
C VAL A 51 -3.14 7.82 16.18
N LYS A 52 -2.09 8.69 16.20
CA LYS A 52 -2.10 9.92 17.02
C LYS A 52 -3.14 10.94 16.52
N LEU A 53 -3.37 10.99 15.22
CA LEU A 53 -4.32 11.90 14.59
C LEU A 53 -5.76 11.44 14.75
N LEU A 54 -6.03 10.16 14.42
CA LEU A 54 -7.38 9.59 14.36
C LEU A 54 -7.89 9.12 15.73
N GLY A 55 -6.99 8.72 16.63
CA GLY A 55 -7.28 8.26 17.99
C GLY A 55 -7.03 6.77 18.21
N THR A 56 -6.73 6.42 19.45
CA THR A 56 -6.52 5.04 19.93
C THR A 56 -7.82 4.37 20.39
N ASP A 57 -8.88 5.15 20.55
CA ASP A 57 -10.23 4.71 20.92
C ASP A 57 -10.99 4.05 19.77
N LYS A 58 -10.51 4.20 18.55
CA LYS A 58 -11.11 3.64 17.35
C LYS A 58 -10.66 2.20 17.10
N VAL A 59 -11.53 1.43 16.45
CA VAL A 59 -11.21 0.09 15.96
C VAL A 59 -10.71 0.20 14.54
N TYR A 60 -9.45 -0.19 14.34
CA TYR A 60 -8.80 -0.32 13.04
C TYR A 60 -9.05 -1.72 12.50
N CYS A 61 -9.25 -1.87 11.21
CA CYS A 61 -9.25 -3.17 10.58
C CYS A 61 -8.24 -3.22 9.42
N VAL A 62 -7.68 -4.41 9.21
CA VAL A 62 -6.70 -4.71 8.17
C VAL A 62 -7.12 -5.96 7.41
N GLU A 63 -6.66 -6.10 6.19
CA GLU A 63 -6.93 -7.24 5.31
C GLU A 63 -6.29 -8.53 5.84
N ASP A 64 -7.01 -9.67 5.75
CA ASP A 64 -6.51 -11.00 6.10
C ASP A 64 -6.80 -12.00 4.95
N PRO A 65 -5.77 -12.60 4.33
CA PRO A 65 -4.33 -12.45 4.61
C PRO A 65 -3.82 -11.04 4.31
N GLY A 66 -2.79 -10.60 5.01
CA GLY A 66 -2.25 -9.26 4.84
C GLY A 66 -0.85 -9.07 5.41
N TYR A 67 -0.31 -7.86 5.27
CA TYR A 67 1.01 -7.54 5.78
C TYR A 67 0.98 -7.34 7.29
N LYS A 68 1.37 -8.37 8.04
CA LYS A 68 1.31 -8.45 9.52
C LYS A 68 1.87 -7.24 10.25
N LYS A 69 2.88 -6.60 9.66
CA LYS A 69 3.54 -5.45 10.28
C LYS A 69 2.58 -4.27 10.50
N ILE A 70 1.55 -4.13 9.65
CA ILE A 70 0.55 -3.06 9.80
C ILE A 70 -0.21 -3.22 11.12
N SER A 71 -0.76 -4.42 11.38
CA SER A 71 -1.48 -4.69 12.63
C SER A 71 -0.58 -4.53 13.85
N GLN A 72 0.66 -5.04 13.78
CA GLN A 72 1.63 -4.90 14.87
C GLN A 72 1.95 -3.43 15.18
N ILE A 73 2.06 -2.56 14.16
CA ILE A 73 2.29 -1.13 14.37
C ILE A 73 1.09 -0.48 15.05
N TYR A 74 -0.13 -0.80 14.63
CA TYR A 74 -1.32 -0.28 15.29
C TYR A 74 -1.41 -0.73 16.75
N GLU A 75 -1.20 -2.00 17.02
CA GLU A 75 -1.19 -2.57 18.38
C GLU A 75 -0.09 -1.94 19.25
N CYS A 76 1.14 -1.76 18.73
CA CYS A 76 2.22 -1.08 19.43
C CYS A 76 1.92 0.40 19.73
N ASN A 77 1.02 1.03 18.98
CA ASN A 77 0.52 2.37 19.26
C ASN A 77 -0.77 2.36 20.11
N ASN A 78 -1.10 1.24 20.76
CA ASN A 78 -2.29 1.06 21.61
C ASN A 78 -3.63 1.23 20.86
N ALA A 79 -3.66 1.04 19.56
CA ALA A 79 -4.89 1.01 18.79
C ALA A 79 -5.41 -0.43 18.66
N LYS A 80 -6.70 -0.63 18.84
CA LYS A 80 -7.32 -1.93 18.62
C LYS A 80 -7.34 -2.23 17.12
N CYS A 81 -6.67 -3.30 16.69
CA CYS A 81 -6.60 -3.71 15.29
C CYS A 81 -7.21 -5.11 15.10
N LEU A 82 -8.14 -5.24 14.18
CA LEU A 82 -8.84 -6.49 13.89
C LEU A 82 -8.56 -6.94 12.44
N PRO A 83 -8.16 -8.20 12.23
CA PRO A 83 -8.09 -8.77 10.90
C PRO A 83 -9.50 -9.02 10.34
N VAL A 84 -9.72 -8.64 9.09
CA VAL A 84 -10.97 -8.83 8.37
C VAL A 84 -10.71 -9.66 7.11
N GLN A 85 -11.42 -10.76 6.99
CA GLN A 85 -11.25 -11.68 5.86
C GLN A 85 -11.59 -11.01 4.53
N MET A 86 -10.82 -11.40 3.52
CA MET A 86 -11.01 -11.01 2.14
C MET A 86 -11.78 -12.09 1.38
N ASP A 87 -12.51 -11.64 0.36
CA ASP A 87 -13.03 -12.46 -0.72
C ASP A 87 -12.22 -12.22 -2.02
N GLU A 88 -12.74 -12.67 -3.16
CA GLU A 88 -12.09 -12.50 -4.48
C GLU A 88 -12.03 -11.02 -4.94
N GLN A 89 -12.76 -10.12 -4.29
CA GLN A 89 -12.81 -8.69 -4.60
C GLN A 89 -12.05 -7.80 -3.60
N GLY A 90 -11.44 -8.40 -2.58
CA GLY A 90 -10.74 -7.69 -1.52
C GLY A 90 -11.44 -7.79 -0.17
N ILE A 91 -11.21 -6.82 0.72
CA ILE A 91 -11.79 -6.84 2.07
C ILE A 91 -13.33 -6.83 2.04
N SER A 92 -13.96 -7.65 2.90
CA SER A 92 -15.42 -7.73 3.00
C SER A 92 -16.00 -6.58 3.82
N VAL A 93 -16.81 -5.72 3.18
CA VAL A 93 -17.47 -4.58 3.84
C VAL A 93 -18.46 -5.05 4.90
N GLU A 94 -19.14 -6.19 4.68
CA GLU A 94 -20.02 -6.80 5.67
C GLU A 94 -19.27 -7.17 6.96
N LEU A 95 -18.08 -7.75 6.82
CA LEU A 95 -17.25 -8.11 7.95
C LEU A 95 -16.65 -6.88 8.65
N ILE A 96 -16.32 -5.81 7.92
CA ILE A 96 -15.92 -4.51 8.51
C ILE A 96 -17.06 -3.97 9.41
N LYS A 97 -18.31 -4.01 8.92
CA LYS A 97 -19.49 -3.60 9.70
C LYS A 97 -19.68 -4.48 10.94
N LYS A 98 -19.55 -5.80 10.82
CA LYS A 98 -19.63 -6.74 11.96
C LYS A 98 -18.54 -6.51 12.99
N ALA A 99 -17.35 -6.09 12.57
CA ALA A 99 -16.25 -5.74 13.46
C ALA A 99 -16.43 -4.39 14.18
N ASN A 100 -17.46 -3.62 13.82
CA ASN A 100 -17.67 -2.23 14.28
C ASN A 100 -16.41 -1.37 14.09
N ALA A 101 -15.70 -1.57 12.97
CA ALA A 101 -14.50 -0.80 12.68
C ALA A 101 -14.83 0.64 12.25
N GLN A 102 -13.99 1.59 12.64
CA GLN A 102 -14.03 2.98 12.20
C GLN A 102 -12.96 3.25 11.13
N ILE A 103 -11.85 2.53 11.16
CA ILE A 103 -10.74 2.75 10.24
C ILE A 103 -10.48 1.45 9.46
N ALA A 104 -10.54 1.52 8.13
CA ALA A 104 -10.18 0.40 7.25
C ALA A 104 -8.87 0.70 6.54
N HIS A 105 -7.82 -0.10 6.81
CA HIS A 105 -6.53 0.00 6.13
C HIS A 105 -6.45 -1.09 5.05
N ILE A 106 -6.35 -0.68 3.80
CA ILE A 106 -6.46 -1.54 2.62
C ILE A 106 -5.44 -1.20 1.54
N SER A 107 -5.14 -2.17 0.67
CA SER A 107 -4.28 -2.00 -0.50
C SER A 107 -5.05 -2.33 -1.80
N PRO A 108 -5.93 -1.43 -2.29
CA PRO A 108 -6.92 -1.76 -3.31
C PRO A 108 -6.35 -1.87 -4.72
N THR A 109 -5.19 -1.27 -4.99
CA THR A 109 -4.57 -1.26 -6.33
C THR A 109 -3.86 -2.58 -6.62
N HIS A 110 -3.14 -3.12 -5.64
CA HIS A 110 -2.42 -4.38 -5.72
C HIS A 110 -2.19 -4.92 -4.32
N HIS A 111 -3.08 -5.81 -3.89
CA HIS A 111 -3.04 -6.32 -2.52
C HIS A 111 -1.85 -7.27 -2.29
N PHE A 112 -1.10 -7.04 -1.21
CA PHE A 112 -0.08 -7.99 -0.75
C PHE A 112 -0.64 -8.83 0.41
N PRO A 113 -0.57 -10.18 0.34
CA PRO A 113 0.18 -10.99 -0.63
C PRO A 113 -0.63 -11.51 -1.83
N THR A 114 -1.95 -11.30 -1.91
CA THR A 114 -2.83 -12.03 -2.83
C THR A 114 -2.77 -11.54 -4.28
N GLY A 115 -2.19 -10.37 -4.54
CA GLY A 115 -2.18 -9.74 -5.87
C GLY A 115 -3.57 -9.24 -6.31
N ILE A 116 -4.61 -9.35 -5.49
CA ILE A 116 -5.97 -8.90 -5.84
C ILE A 116 -5.95 -7.40 -6.12
N THR A 117 -6.58 -7.04 -7.24
CA THR A 117 -6.94 -5.67 -7.56
C THR A 117 -8.42 -5.48 -7.26
N MET A 118 -8.73 -4.58 -6.35
CA MET A 118 -10.10 -4.32 -5.91
C MET A 118 -10.93 -3.70 -7.04
N PRO A 119 -12.07 -4.30 -7.43
CA PRO A 119 -12.92 -3.78 -8.47
C PRO A 119 -13.65 -2.51 -8.03
N VAL A 120 -14.10 -1.71 -9.00
CA VAL A 120 -14.68 -0.39 -8.77
C VAL A 120 -15.93 -0.44 -7.88
N ASN A 121 -16.80 -1.43 -8.04
CA ASN A 121 -17.99 -1.61 -7.20
C ASN A 121 -17.63 -1.78 -5.72
N ARG A 122 -16.61 -2.59 -5.36
CA ARG A 122 -16.16 -2.75 -3.98
C ARG A 122 -15.59 -1.45 -3.41
N ARG A 123 -14.93 -0.62 -4.24
CA ARG A 123 -14.44 0.71 -3.82
C ARG A 123 -15.60 1.64 -3.45
N TYR A 124 -16.69 1.62 -4.23
CA TYR A 124 -17.91 2.38 -3.89
C TYR A 124 -18.62 1.84 -2.64
N GLU A 125 -18.64 0.52 -2.42
CA GLU A 125 -19.18 -0.07 -1.19
C GLU A 125 -18.39 0.41 0.05
N LEU A 126 -17.05 0.50 -0.05
CA LEU A 126 -16.21 1.01 1.03
C LEU A 126 -16.43 2.51 1.27
N LEU A 127 -16.55 3.32 0.21
CA LEU A 127 -16.88 4.73 0.34
C LEU A 127 -18.26 4.93 0.97
N ALA A 128 -19.25 4.13 0.55
CA ALA A 128 -20.59 4.17 1.16
C ALA A 128 -20.50 3.82 2.65
N TRP A 129 -19.75 2.77 3.03
CA TRP A 129 -19.51 2.43 4.44
C TRP A 129 -18.84 3.57 5.21
N ALA A 130 -17.83 4.21 4.65
CA ALA A 130 -17.16 5.33 5.32
C ALA A 130 -18.07 6.54 5.49
N ASN A 131 -18.96 6.79 4.53
CA ASN A 131 -19.92 7.90 4.58
C ASN A 131 -21.09 7.69 5.56
N GLU A 132 -21.31 6.47 6.05
CA GLU A 132 -22.36 6.22 7.06
C GLU A 132 -22.06 6.88 8.43
N SER A 133 -20.80 7.31 8.69
CA SER A 133 -20.41 7.96 9.94
C SER A 133 -19.27 8.97 9.74
N SER A 134 -19.29 10.08 10.48
CA SER A 134 -18.28 11.13 10.40
C SER A 134 -16.89 10.67 10.82
N ASP A 135 -16.80 9.68 11.70
CA ASP A 135 -15.55 9.19 12.30
C ASP A 135 -14.97 7.93 11.61
N ARG A 136 -15.55 7.52 10.46
CA ARG A 136 -15.02 6.44 9.64
C ARG A 136 -14.09 6.97 8.56
N TYR A 137 -12.96 6.27 8.36
CA TYR A 137 -11.99 6.59 7.31
C TYR A 137 -11.44 5.31 6.65
N ILE A 138 -11.02 5.47 5.40
CA ILE A 138 -10.29 4.46 4.63
C ILE A 138 -8.83 4.93 4.53
N ILE A 139 -7.89 4.08 4.93
CA ILE A 139 -6.45 4.27 4.65
C ILE A 139 -6.14 3.42 3.42
N GLU A 140 -5.87 4.09 2.30
CA GLU A 140 -5.50 3.48 1.03
C GLU A 140 -3.97 3.43 0.92
N ASP A 141 -3.39 2.24 1.11
CA ASP A 141 -1.94 2.00 0.97
C ASP A 141 -1.61 1.57 -0.46
N ASP A 142 -0.98 2.45 -1.21
CA ASP A 142 -0.70 2.32 -2.63
C ASP A 142 0.82 2.20 -2.89
N TYR A 143 1.44 1.16 -2.38
CA TYR A 143 2.88 1.01 -2.23
C TYR A 143 3.67 0.69 -3.52
N ASP A 144 3.03 0.20 -4.60
CA ASP A 144 3.71 -0.23 -5.84
C ASP A 144 2.95 0.10 -7.14
N SER A 145 2.05 1.07 -7.10
CA SER A 145 1.21 1.47 -8.24
C SER A 145 1.97 1.97 -9.46
N GLU A 146 3.20 2.42 -9.27
CA GLU A 146 4.09 2.79 -10.37
C GLU A 146 4.45 1.59 -11.26
N PHE A 147 4.32 0.34 -10.77
CA PHE A 147 4.73 -0.88 -11.47
C PHE A 147 3.58 -1.63 -12.13
N ARG A 148 2.61 -0.93 -12.70
CA ARG A 148 1.67 -1.56 -13.61
C ARG A 148 2.34 -1.79 -14.97
N MET A 149 2.39 -3.06 -15.40
CA MET A 149 3.13 -3.46 -16.60
C MET A 149 2.34 -3.20 -17.88
N ASN A 150 1.01 -3.36 -17.82
CA ASN A 150 0.11 -3.18 -18.94
C ASN A 150 -1.08 -2.27 -18.58
N GLY A 151 -1.52 -1.45 -19.51
CA GLY A 151 -2.69 -0.57 -19.37
C GLY A 151 -2.44 0.71 -18.58
N HIS A 152 -3.51 1.49 -18.40
CA HIS A 152 -3.47 2.72 -17.61
C HIS A 152 -3.41 2.44 -16.11
N PRO A 153 -2.84 3.35 -15.31
CA PRO A 153 -2.91 3.26 -13.85
C PRO A 153 -4.37 3.14 -13.38
N ILE A 154 -4.61 2.28 -12.39
CA ILE A 154 -5.94 2.15 -11.80
C ILE A 154 -6.18 3.39 -10.93
N PRO A 155 -7.29 4.13 -11.13
CA PRO A 155 -7.59 5.28 -10.29
C PRO A 155 -7.66 4.87 -8.81
N PRO A 156 -7.03 5.58 -7.88
CA PRO A 156 -7.15 5.30 -6.45
C PRO A 156 -8.55 5.63 -5.93
N ILE A 157 -8.90 5.10 -4.75
CA ILE A 157 -10.19 5.42 -4.09
C ILE A 157 -10.27 6.91 -3.79
N LEU A 158 -9.13 7.53 -3.38
CA LEU A 158 -9.07 8.97 -3.16
C LEU A 158 -9.55 9.78 -4.36
N SER A 159 -9.30 9.34 -5.61
CA SER A 159 -9.70 10.10 -6.80
C SER A 159 -11.21 10.13 -7.05
N ILE A 160 -11.97 9.24 -6.41
CA ILE A 160 -13.44 9.15 -6.48
C ILE A 160 -14.12 9.51 -5.16
N ASP A 161 -13.35 9.92 -4.15
CA ASP A 161 -13.86 10.33 -2.84
C ASP A 161 -14.32 11.79 -2.87
N ALA A 162 -15.62 12.00 -2.83
CA ALA A 162 -16.23 13.33 -2.77
C ALA A 162 -16.51 13.82 -1.33
N CYS A 163 -16.27 12.97 -0.32
CA CYS A 163 -16.69 13.22 1.06
C CYS A 163 -15.52 13.29 2.06
N GLU A 164 -14.30 13.37 1.58
CA GLU A 164 -13.09 13.48 2.41
C GLU A 164 -12.95 12.33 3.44
N LYS A 165 -13.14 11.08 2.99
CA LYS A 165 -13.06 9.87 3.81
C LYS A 165 -11.79 9.06 3.59
N VAL A 166 -11.00 9.37 2.56
CA VAL A 166 -9.85 8.58 2.18
C VAL A 166 -8.55 9.27 2.55
N ILE A 167 -7.70 8.55 3.25
CA ILE A 167 -6.31 8.91 3.53
C ILE A 167 -5.45 8.06 2.59
N TYR A 168 -4.72 8.69 1.68
CA TYR A 168 -3.87 7.98 0.73
C TYR A 168 -2.43 7.93 1.23
N ILE A 169 -1.77 6.77 1.11
CA ILE A 169 -0.37 6.57 1.49
C ILE A 169 0.41 5.97 0.32
N ASN A 170 1.60 6.48 0.09
CA ASN A 170 2.53 5.91 -0.88
C ASN A 170 3.99 6.02 -0.38
N THR A 171 4.90 5.28 -1.03
CA THR A 171 6.31 5.21 -0.64
C THR A 171 7.25 5.20 -1.83
N PHE A 172 8.32 5.97 -1.77
CA PHE A 172 9.42 5.92 -2.73
C PHE A 172 10.37 4.73 -2.50
N SER A 173 10.19 3.98 -1.40
CA SER A 173 11.06 2.83 -1.07
C SER A 173 10.94 1.68 -2.07
N LYS A 174 9.84 1.55 -2.78
CA LYS A 174 9.64 0.53 -3.83
C LYS A 174 10.03 1.05 -5.21
N SER A 175 9.75 2.31 -5.48
CA SER A 175 9.99 2.93 -6.78
C SER A 175 11.43 3.40 -7.00
N LEU A 176 12.18 3.73 -5.94
CA LEU A 176 13.60 4.12 -6.01
C LEU A 176 14.51 3.07 -5.36
N THR A 177 14.62 3.11 -4.04
CA THR A 177 15.44 2.15 -3.27
C THR A 177 14.89 2.04 -1.85
N SER A 178 15.00 0.86 -1.25
CA SER A 178 14.55 0.62 0.12
C SER A 178 15.28 1.46 1.17
N THR A 179 16.45 1.99 0.85
CA THR A 179 17.28 2.80 1.77
C THR A 179 16.87 4.26 1.85
N ILE A 180 16.16 4.79 0.83
CA ILE A 180 15.74 6.20 0.82
C ILE A 180 14.74 6.53 1.94
N ARG A 181 13.94 5.56 2.34
CA ARG A 181 12.99 5.67 3.46
C ARG A 181 12.07 6.90 3.41
N ILE A 182 11.71 7.38 2.23
CA ILE A 182 10.76 8.48 2.07
C ILE A 182 9.41 7.91 1.67
N SER A 183 8.40 8.25 2.46
CA SER A 183 6.99 7.97 2.21
C SER A 183 6.17 9.23 2.45
N TYR A 184 4.96 9.27 1.95
CA TYR A 184 4.06 10.39 2.18
C TYR A 184 2.63 9.90 2.34
N MET A 185 1.82 10.70 3.01
CA MET A 185 0.38 10.54 3.07
C MET A 185 -0.31 11.81 2.58
N VAL A 186 -1.45 11.64 1.94
CA VAL A 186 -2.37 12.71 1.57
C VAL A 186 -3.56 12.63 2.50
N LEU A 187 -3.77 13.66 3.29
CA LEU A 187 -4.88 13.76 4.22
C LEU A 187 -6.05 14.51 3.60
N PRO A 188 -7.29 14.16 3.91
CA PRO A 188 -8.43 15.04 3.75
C PRO A 188 -8.15 16.43 4.34
N GLU A 189 -8.70 17.49 3.76
CA GLU A 189 -8.38 18.87 4.16
C GLU A 189 -8.61 19.12 5.66
N HIS A 190 -9.75 18.66 6.19
CA HIS A 190 -10.05 18.80 7.60
C HIS A 190 -9.07 18.05 8.51
N LEU A 191 -8.59 16.86 8.10
CA LEU A 191 -7.58 16.11 8.84
C LEU A 191 -6.18 16.74 8.72
N ALA A 192 -5.84 17.33 7.57
CA ALA A 192 -4.60 18.09 7.41
C ALA A 192 -4.56 19.29 8.34
N ASN A 193 -5.67 20.05 8.42
CA ASN A 193 -5.81 21.16 9.36
C ASN A 193 -5.68 20.69 10.82
N GLU A 194 -6.29 19.55 11.17
CA GLU A 194 -6.18 18.96 12.50
C GLU A 194 -4.75 18.48 12.80
N PHE A 195 -4.07 17.88 11.81
CA PHE A 195 -2.67 17.49 11.93
C PHE A 195 -1.78 18.70 12.27
N TYR A 196 -1.88 19.79 11.52
CA TYR A 196 -1.10 20.99 11.79
C TYR A 196 -1.47 21.66 13.12
N ARG A 197 -2.72 21.57 13.55
CA ARG A 197 -3.15 22.10 14.85
C ARG A 197 -2.61 21.30 16.03
N ARG A 198 -2.64 19.95 15.96
CA ARG A 198 -2.33 19.06 17.09
C ARG A 198 -0.91 18.53 17.08
N LEU A 199 -0.33 18.29 15.91
CA LEU A 199 0.92 17.55 15.75
C LEU A 199 2.05 18.41 15.15
N SER A 200 1.87 19.72 15.01
CA SER A 200 2.87 20.64 14.44
C SER A 200 4.19 20.72 15.22
N PHE A 201 4.22 20.25 16.46
CA PHE A 201 5.44 20.17 17.27
C PHE A 201 6.37 19.01 16.87
N TYR A 202 5.87 18.01 16.11
CA TYR A 202 6.73 17.01 15.50
C TYR A 202 7.56 17.62 14.37
N SER A 203 8.82 17.23 14.28
CA SER A 203 9.63 17.54 13.10
C SER A 203 9.50 16.43 12.06
N CYS A 204 9.55 16.81 10.77
CA CYS A 204 9.65 15.82 9.70
C CYS A 204 10.90 14.96 9.91
N THR A 205 10.71 13.64 9.81
CA THR A 205 11.76 12.65 10.10
C THR A 205 12.70 12.40 8.91
N VAL A 206 12.41 12.99 7.75
CA VAL A 206 13.26 12.90 6.56
C VAL A 206 14.24 14.05 6.51
N SER A 207 15.50 13.77 6.21
CA SER A 207 16.53 14.77 6.03
C SER A 207 16.13 15.83 4.99
N THR A 208 16.31 17.10 5.31
CA THR A 208 16.02 18.22 4.39
C THR A 208 16.81 18.10 3.08
N PHE A 209 18.05 17.61 3.13
CA PHE A 209 18.86 17.37 1.95
C PHE A 209 18.24 16.34 1.02
N GLU A 210 17.76 15.21 1.58
CA GLU A 210 17.08 14.16 0.81
C GLU A 210 15.75 14.66 0.23
N GLN A 211 15.03 15.47 0.98
CA GLN A 211 13.78 16.06 0.52
C GLN A 211 13.99 16.97 -0.69
N TYR A 212 14.94 17.88 -0.65
CA TYR A 212 15.26 18.75 -1.81
C TYR A 212 15.81 17.97 -2.99
N THR A 213 16.62 16.94 -2.74
CA THR A 213 17.14 16.07 -3.79
C THR A 213 16.01 15.34 -4.51
N LEU A 214 15.07 14.77 -3.74
CA LEU A 214 13.91 14.08 -4.31
C LEU A 214 12.97 15.05 -5.03
N ALA A 215 12.73 16.24 -4.47
CA ALA A 215 11.91 17.27 -5.11
C ALA A 215 12.43 17.60 -6.51
N ARG A 216 13.73 17.86 -6.65
CA ARG A 216 14.36 18.13 -7.94
C ARG A 216 14.33 16.91 -8.86
N PHE A 217 14.56 15.72 -8.33
CA PHE A 217 14.52 14.48 -9.11
C PHE A 217 13.13 14.24 -9.73
N ILE A 218 12.07 14.59 -9.01
CA ILE A 218 10.68 14.52 -9.52
C ILE A 218 10.44 15.67 -10.52
N SER A 219 10.66 16.91 -10.12
CA SER A 219 10.29 18.11 -10.89
C SER A 219 11.06 18.24 -12.22
N GLU A 220 12.30 17.74 -12.30
CA GLU A 220 13.11 17.72 -13.52
C GLU A 220 12.81 16.50 -14.42
N GLY A 221 11.80 15.65 -14.05
CA GLY A 221 11.34 14.50 -14.82
C GLY A 221 12.27 13.28 -14.78
N TYR A 222 13.28 13.26 -13.91
CA TYR A 222 14.18 12.10 -13.76
C TYR A 222 13.47 10.93 -13.10
N PHE A 223 12.54 11.19 -12.17
CA PHE A 223 11.75 10.15 -11.53
C PHE A 223 10.90 9.38 -12.55
N GLU A 224 10.19 10.07 -13.43
CA GLU A 224 9.37 9.44 -14.48
C GLU A 224 10.24 8.60 -15.43
N LYS A 225 11.37 9.14 -15.88
CA LYS A 225 12.34 8.40 -16.72
C LYS A 225 12.85 7.15 -16.02
N HIS A 226 13.11 7.24 -14.71
CA HIS A 226 13.53 6.10 -13.90
C HIS A 226 12.42 5.04 -13.82
N ILE A 227 11.19 5.42 -13.48
CA ILE A 227 10.05 4.50 -13.40
C ILE A 227 9.82 3.79 -14.73
N ASN A 228 9.85 4.50 -15.87
CA ASN A 228 9.66 3.89 -17.18
C ASN A 228 10.75 2.85 -17.49
N ARG A 229 12.00 3.13 -17.14
CA ARG A 229 13.12 2.16 -17.27
C ARG A 229 12.93 0.95 -16.36
N MET A 230 12.51 1.15 -15.10
CA MET A 230 12.27 0.08 -14.15
C MET A 230 11.09 -0.81 -14.56
N ARG A 231 10.01 -0.23 -15.11
CA ARG A 231 8.89 -1.01 -15.69
C ARG A 231 9.37 -1.95 -16.79
N LEU A 232 10.18 -1.46 -17.72
CA LEU A 232 10.74 -2.30 -18.77
C LEU A 232 11.63 -3.42 -18.21
N HIS A 233 12.45 -3.10 -17.20
CA HIS A 233 13.33 -4.08 -16.55
C HIS A 233 12.49 -5.17 -15.84
N TYR A 234 11.56 -4.79 -14.98
CA TYR A 234 10.72 -5.74 -14.26
C TYR A 234 9.76 -6.51 -15.19
N GLY A 235 9.25 -5.86 -16.24
CA GLY A 235 8.46 -6.53 -17.25
C GLY A 235 9.22 -7.67 -17.94
N ARG A 236 10.49 -7.45 -18.30
CA ARG A 236 11.35 -8.50 -18.87
C ARG A 236 11.63 -9.63 -17.87
N LYS A 237 11.95 -9.28 -16.62
CA LYS A 237 12.14 -10.28 -15.55
C LYS A 237 10.89 -11.13 -15.34
N ARG A 238 9.74 -10.49 -15.21
CA ARG A 238 8.45 -11.18 -15.06
C ARG A 238 8.21 -12.14 -16.21
N GLN A 239 8.36 -11.68 -17.46
CA GLN A 239 8.18 -12.52 -18.64
C GLN A 239 9.12 -13.73 -18.67
N SER A 240 10.39 -13.53 -18.29
CA SER A 240 11.36 -14.62 -18.19
C SER A 240 10.95 -15.66 -17.16
N VAL A 241 10.51 -15.24 -15.97
CA VAL A 241 10.04 -16.16 -14.91
C VAL A 241 8.78 -16.91 -15.35
N LEU A 242 7.81 -16.22 -15.93
CA LEU A 242 6.57 -16.84 -16.45
C LEU A 242 6.86 -17.86 -17.54
N SER A 243 7.76 -17.55 -18.48
CA SER A 243 8.17 -18.47 -19.54
C SER A 243 8.86 -19.71 -18.97
N SER A 244 9.70 -19.53 -17.93
CA SER A 244 10.36 -20.66 -17.27
C SER A 244 9.36 -21.56 -16.54
N ILE A 245 8.38 -20.99 -15.85
CA ILE A 245 7.31 -21.76 -15.17
C ILE A 245 6.50 -22.54 -16.20
N LYS A 246 6.04 -21.88 -17.27
CA LYS A 246 5.28 -22.53 -18.35
C LYS A 246 6.05 -23.62 -19.12
N GLY A 247 7.39 -23.48 -19.17
CA GLY A 247 8.27 -24.49 -19.77
C GLY A 247 8.52 -25.71 -18.89
N CYS A 248 8.31 -25.59 -17.56
CA CYS A 248 8.58 -26.65 -16.59
C CYS A 248 7.32 -27.38 -16.10
N PHE A 249 6.18 -26.72 -16.13
CA PHE A 249 4.91 -27.22 -15.55
C PHE A 249 3.76 -27.08 -16.54
N THR A 250 2.85 -28.03 -16.48
CA THR A 250 1.54 -27.90 -17.10
C THR A 250 0.63 -27.00 -16.25
N GLU A 251 -0.43 -26.43 -16.83
CA GLU A 251 -1.39 -25.60 -16.09
C GLU A 251 -2.11 -26.36 -14.95
N LYS A 252 -2.18 -27.69 -15.05
CA LYS A 252 -2.72 -28.55 -13.98
C LYS A 252 -1.77 -28.66 -12.80
N GLU A 253 -0.46 -28.76 -13.05
CA GLU A 253 0.55 -28.91 -12.00
C GLU A 253 0.87 -27.60 -11.29
N CYS A 254 0.90 -26.48 -12.04
CA CYS A 254 1.20 -25.16 -11.51
C CYS A 254 0.38 -24.10 -12.24
N ARG A 255 -0.57 -23.50 -11.53
CA ARG A 255 -1.38 -22.38 -12.01
C ARG A 255 -0.74 -21.07 -11.61
N VAL A 256 -0.56 -20.15 -12.55
CA VAL A 256 -0.13 -18.78 -12.30
C VAL A 256 -1.35 -17.90 -12.07
N ILE A 257 -1.34 -17.15 -10.95
CA ILE A 257 -2.38 -16.18 -10.59
C ILE A 257 -1.73 -14.82 -10.61
N GLU A 258 -2.06 -13.98 -11.57
CA GLU A 258 -1.48 -12.65 -11.75
C GLU A 258 -2.49 -11.66 -12.33
N ASN A 259 -2.25 -10.36 -12.10
CA ASN A 259 -3.11 -9.25 -12.55
C ASN A 259 -2.35 -8.14 -13.29
N ASP A 260 -1.21 -8.44 -13.92
CA ASP A 260 -0.36 -7.46 -14.66
C ASP A 260 0.08 -6.24 -13.83
N SER A 261 0.07 -6.34 -12.52
CA SER A 261 0.32 -5.25 -11.59
C SER A 261 1.33 -5.64 -10.51
N GLY A 262 2.12 -4.66 -10.05
CA GLY A 262 3.05 -4.82 -8.94
C GLY A 262 4.32 -5.61 -9.27
N LEU A 263 5.04 -6.00 -8.22
CA LEU A 263 6.34 -6.64 -8.28
C LEU A 263 6.31 -8.10 -7.81
N HIS A 264 5.13 -8.70 -7.71
CA HIS A 264 4.96 -10.11 -7.38
C HIS A 264 3.72 -10.69 -8.06
N PHE A 265 3.69 -12.00 -8.17
CA PHE A 265 2.50 -12.77 -8.53
C PHE A 265 2.47 -14.06 -7.70
N ILE A 266 1.38 -14.80 -7.80
CA ILE A 266 1.18 -16.05 -7.08
C ILE A 266 1.25 -17.22 -8.02
N ILE A 267 1.86 -18.32 -7.55
CA ILE A 267 1.74 -19.63 -8.15
C ILE A 267 0.98 -20.54 -7.21
N GLN A 268 0.16 -21.40 -7.76
CA GLN A 268 -0.56 -22.44 -7.03
C GLN A 268 -0.17 -23.80 -7.58
N PHE A 269 0.34 -24.67 -6.70
CA PHE A 269 0.67 -26.04 -7.05
C PHE A 269 -0.51 -26.99 -6.78
N ASP A 270 -0.72 -27.95 -7.70
CA ASP A 270 -1.58 -29.09 -7.44
C ASP A 270 -0.78 -30.16 -6.69
N THR A 271 -0.91 -30.17 -5.36
CA THR A 271 -0.15 -31.07 -4.49
C THR A 271 -0.90 -31.36 -3.20
N ASN A 272 -0.71 -32.56 -2.64
CA ASN A 272 -1.19 -32.94 -1.31
C ASN A 272 -0.16 -32.70 -0.20
N LEU A 273 1.00 -32.12 -0.53
CA LEU A 273 2.04 -31.83 0.45
C LEU A 273 1.70 -30.54 1.23
N PRO A 274 1.89 -30.53 2.56
CA PRO A 274 1.74 -29.31 3.34
C PRO A 274 2.63 -28.18 2.79
N ASP A 275 2.15 -26.92 2.84
CA ASP A 275 2.86 -25.73 2.35
C ASP A 275 4.29 -25.67 2.90
N LYS A 276 4.46 -25.93 4.18
CA LYS A 276 5.78 -25.96 4.84
C LYS A 276 6.73 -27.00 4.23
N THR A 277 6.20 -28.18 3.88
CA THR A 277 7.01 -29.24 3.24
C THR A 277 7.45 -28.85 1.84
N VAL A 278 6.59 -28.16 1.10
CA VAL A 278 6.93 -27.63 -0.23
C VAL A 278 8.05 -26.59 -0.11
N GLU A 279 7.93 -25.64 0.82
CA GLU A 279 8.95 -24.61 1.09
C GLU A 279 10.32 -25.23 1.44
N GLU A 280 10.33 -26.20 2.36
CA GLU A 280 11.56 -26.89 2.79
C GLU A 280 12.24 -27.65 1.63
N ARG A 281 11.46 -28.32 0.76
CA ARG A 281 11.99 -29.03 -0.41
C ARG A 281 12.60 -28.07 -1.44
N LEU A 282 11.92 -26.95 -1.70
CA LEU A 282 12.38 -25.93 -2.64
C LEU A 282 13.63 -25.23 -2.09
N LEU A 283 13.66 -24.93 -0.79
CA LEU A 283 14.81 -24.30 -0.14
C LEU A 283 16.07 -25.17 -0.24
N LYS A 284 15.94 -26.50 -0.08
CA LYS A 284 17.06 -27.46 -0.29
C LYS A 284 17.64 -27.42 -1.72
N LYS A 285 16.84 -26.95 -2.69
CA LYS A 285 17.26 -26.73 -4.08
C LYS A 285 17.68 -25.27 -4.37
N GLY A 286 17.81 -24.44 -3.35
CA GLY A 286 18.18 -23.03 -3.48
C GLY A 286 17.04 -22.10 -3.89
N ILE A 287 15.79 -22.57 -3.91
CA ILE A 287 14.62 -21.78 -4.27
C ILE A 287 13.89 -21.38 -2.99
N LYS A 288 13.82 -20.08 -2.69
CA LYS A 288 13.09 -19.54 -1.53
C LYS A 288 11.73 -19.03 -1.97
N LEU A 289 10.69 -19.74 -1.59
CA LEU A 289 9.29 -19.32 -1.72
C LEU A 289 8.67 -19.12 -0.34
N GLN A 290 7.59 -18.36 -0.30
CA GLN A 290 6.77 -18.18 0.90
C GLN A 290 5.30 -18.45 0.56
N ALA A 291 4.67 -19.32 1.33
CA ALA A 291 3.25 -19.59 1.21
C ALA A 291 2.42 -18.39 1.68
N ILE A 292 1.28 -18.16 1.04
CA ILE A 292 0.32 -17.11 1.45
C ILE A 292 -0.14 -17.32 2.89
N THR A 293 -0.23 -18.56 3.35
CA THR A 293 -0.63 -18.92 4.71
C THR A 293 0.23 -18.28 5.79
N HIS A 294 1.48 -17.91 5.51
CA HIS A 294 2.31 -17.14 6.43
C HIS A 294 1.79 -15.74 6.73
N PHE A 295 0.99 -15.18 5.84
CA PHE A 295 0.45 -13.82 5.93
C PHE A 295 -0.95 -13.78 6.57
N ASN A 296 -1.54 -14.93 6.89
CA ASN A 296 -2.78 -14.96 7.64
C ASN A 296 -2.56 -14.47 9.07
N LEU A 297 -3.39 -13.56 9.50
CA LEU A 297 -3.50 -13.08 10.89
C LEU A 297 -4.38 -14.02 11.70
N ILE A 298 -5.46 -14.49 11.09
CA ILE A 298 -6.28 -15.59 11.60
C ILE A 298 -5.72 -16.90 11.05
N LYS A 299 -5.48 -17.90 11.91
CA LYS A 299 -4.94 -19.19 11.44
C LYS A 299 -5.82 -19.78 10.34
N PRO A 300 -5.27 -20.09 9.16
CA PRO A 300 -6.01 -20.76 8.11
C PRO A 300 -6.41 -22.17 8.56
N LYS A 301 -7.56 -22.66 8.11
CA LYS A 301 -8.03 -24.03 8.38
C LYS A 301 -7.27 -25.07 7.56
N GLU A 302 -6.81 -24.68 6.36
CA GLU A 302 -6.17 -25.56 5.39
C GLU A 302 -5.05 -24.85 4.65
N ASP A 303 -4.09 -25.63 4.13
CA ASP A 303 -3.07 -25.17 3.20
C ASP A 303 -3.72 -24.74 1.88
N ARG A 304 -3.22 -23.64 1.31
CA ARG A 304 -3.74 -23.13 0.02
C ARG A 304 -2.90 -23.55 -1.17
N HIS A 305 -1.70 -24.07 -0.95
CA HIS A 305 -0.69 -24.40 -1.95
C HIS A 305 -0.36 -23.23 -2.88
N GLN A 306 -0.51 -22.01 -2.35
CA GLN A 306 -0.26 -20.74 -3.02
C GLN A 306 1.00 -20.10 -2.49
N PHE A 307 1.92 -19.75 -3.41
CA PHE A 307 3.23 -19.23 -3.06
C PHE A 307 3.54 -17.94 -3.82
N ILE A 308 4.24 -17.02 -3.16
CA ILE A 308 4.55 -15.69 -3.69
C ILE A 308 5.86 -15.77 -4.48
N ILE A 309 5.84 -15.27 -5.71
CA ILE A 309 7.00 -15.01 -6.55
C ILE A 309 7.25 -13.52 -6.61
N ASN A 310 8.38 -13.06 -6.09
CA ASN A 310 8.89 -11.71 -6.30
C ASN A 310 9.92 -11.71 -7.43
N TYR A 311 9.87 -10.73 -8.33
CA TYR A 311 10.76 -10.66 -9.50
C TYR A 311 11.44 -9.28 -9.68
#